data_476a16a6680eb2f593a5d7e44841ec07
#
_entry.id   476a16a6680eb2f593a5d7e44841ec07
#
_cell.length_a   1.000
_cell.length_b   1.000
_cell.length_c   1.000
_cell.angle_alpha   90.00
_cell.angle_beta   90.00
_cell.angle_gamma   90.00
#
_symmetry.space_group_name_H-M   'P 1'
#
loop_
_entity.id
_entity.type
_entity.pdbx_description
1 polymer ?
#
loop_
_entity_poly.entity_id
_entity_poly.type
_entity_poly.pdbx_seq_one_letter_code
_entity_poly.pdbx_strand_id
1 'polypeptide(L)'
;VTAVSDPNDEPLGWAEATMGPGWHDVSVFRDHGALLASGRVDAVIVASPNHTHKAILDDVLATNVPVLVEKPMCTTVEDCKAIVEASKERKAVTWVGLEYRYMPTIAALLQQLDAGAVGNLRMFSVREHRFPFLVKVGNWNRFSRNTGGTLVEKCCHFFDLMNLAVGARPVRVMASGGQDVNHLDEWYEGERS
;
A
#
# COMPACT_ATOMS: atom_id res chain seq x y z
N VAL A 1 11.20 12.30 11.15
CA VAL A 1 11.68 12.07 9.77
C VAL A 1 13.02 12.74 9.61
N THR A 2 14.04 11.99 9.21
CA THR A 2 15.42 12.49 9.04
C THR A 2 15.81 12.68 7.58
N ALA A 3 15.10 12.02 6.68
CA ALA A 3 15.31 12.10 5.24
C ALA A 3 14.02 11.84 4.46
N VAL A 4 13.90 12.46 3.30
CA VAL A 4 12.83 12.20 2.33
C VAL A 4 13.43 12.04 0.94
N SER A 5 12.75 11.28 0.08
CA SER A 5 13.11 11.13 -1.33
C SER A 5 11.85 11.20 -2.19
N ASP A 6 11.83 12.10 -3.14
CA ASP A 6 10.85 12.18 -4.22
C ASP A 6 11.50 12.82 -5.45
N PRO A 7 11.30 12.29 -6.66
CA PRO A 7 11.85 12.89 -7.88
C PRO A 7 11.22 14.24 -8.23
N ASN A 8 10.02 14.54 -7.69
CA ASN A 8 9.26 15.73 -8.02
C ASN A 8 9.32 16.79 -6.92
N ASP A 9 9.25 18.06 -7.31
CA ASP A 9 9.29 19.19 -6.38
C ASP A 9 7.96 19.35 -5.61
N GLU A 10 6.84 19.07 -6.23
CA GLU A 10 5.52 19.31 -5.64
C GLU A 10 5.28 18.49 -4.35
N PRO A 11 5.52 17.16 -4.31
CA PRO A 11 5.42 16.40 -3.07
C PRO A 11 6.42 16.83 -2.00
N LEU A 12 7.63 17.24 -2.39
CA LEU A 12 8.61 17.76 -1.45
C LEU A 12 8.16 19.09 -0.84
N GLY A 13 7.55 19.97 -1.64
CA GLY A 13 6.95 21.20 -1.14
C GLY A 13 5.80 20.96 -0.15
N TRP A 14 4.99 19.92 -0.37
CA TRP A 14 3.96 19.53 0.60
C TRP A 14 4.56 18.97 1.89
N ALA A 15 5.63 18.18 1.78
CA ALA A 15 6.34 17.66 2.95
C ALA A 15 6.95 18.79 3.77
N GLU A 16 7.61 19.76 3.12
CA GLU A 16 8.15 20.96 3.75
C GLU A 16 7.07 21.76 4.47
N ALA A 17 5.97 22.04 3.80
CA ALA A 17 4.84 22.80 4.38
C ALA A 17 4.22 22.07 5.59
N THR A 18 4.18 20.74 5.55
CA THR A 18 3.61 19.93 6.64
C THR A 18 4.55 19.85 7.85
N MET A 19 5.85 19.72 7.62
CA MET A 19 6.84 19.62 8.68
C MET A 19 7.21 20.96 9.31
N GLY A 20 6.99 22.06 8.57
CA GLY A 20 7.28 23.40 9.05
C GLY A 20 8.73 23.59 9.49
N PRO A 21 9.00 24.17 10.68
CA PRO A 21 10.35 24.46 11.14
C PRO A 21 11.28 23.24 11.22
N GLY A 22 10.73 22.04 11.37
CA GLY A 22 11.52 20.80 11.40
C GLY A 22 12.13 20.40 10.06
N TRP A 23 11.73 21.04 8.97
CA TRP A 23 12.20 20.70 7.62
C TRP A 23 13.69 20.98 7.41
N HIS A 24 14.25 22.00 8.06
CA HIS A 24 15.66 22.34 7.89
C HIS A 24 16.64 21.23 8.31
N ASP A 25 16.19 20.30 9.16
CA ASP A 25 16.98 19.15 9.61
C ASP A 25 16.80 17.91 8.70
N VAL A 26 15.90 17.98 7.71
CA VAL A 26 15.59 16.87 6.82
C VAL A 26 16.52 16.86 5.62
N SER A 27 17.15 15.71 5.37
CA SER A 27 17.93 15.51 4.15
C SER A 27 16.99 15.17 2.98
N VAL A 28 17.10 15.92 1.89
CA VAL A 28 16.26 15.75 0.70
C VAL A 28 17.04 15.04 -0.40
N PHE A 29 16.45 13.99 -0.96
CA PHE A 29 16.99 13.21 -2.05
C PHE A 29 16.02 13.16 -3.23
N ARG A 30 16.53 13.05 -4.44
CA ARG A 30 15.72 12.87 -5.67
C ARG A 30 15.62 11.41 -6.10
N ASP A 31 16.37 10.57 -5.43
CA ASP A 31 16.48 9.16 -5.73
C ASP A 31 16.55 8.36 -4.43
N HIS A 32 15.79 7.27 -4.36
CA HIS A 32 15.70 6.44 -3.17
C HIS A 32 17.00 5.66 -2.91
N GLY A 33 17.76 5.31 -3.96
CA GLY A 33 19.05 4.66 -3.82
C GLY A 33 20.07 5.59 -3.14
N ALA A 34 20.08 6.87 -3.50
CA ALA A 34 20.90 7.88 -2.84
C ALA A 34 20.49 8.05 -1.36
N LEU A 35 19.19 8.03 -1.05
CA LEU A 35 18.71 8.05 0.33
C LEU A 35 19.22 6.83 1.11
N LEU A 36 19.09 5.63 0.58
CA LEU A 36 19.55 4.40 1.21
C LEU A 36 21.07 4.41 1.44
N ALA A 37 21.83 4.86 0.44
CA ALA A 37 23.29 4.93 0.52
C ALA A 37 23.80 6.00 1.49
N SER A 38 22.96 6.96 1.88
CA SER A 38 23.35 8.08 2.76
C SER A 38 23.70 7.68 4.18
N GLY A 39 23.23 6.51 4.64
CA GLY A 39 23.38 6.06 6.03
C GLY A 39 22.60 6.89 7.06
N ARG A 40 21.65 7.73 6.60
CA ARG A 40 20.88 8.64 7.48
C ARG A 40 19.54 8.09 7.93
N VAL A 41 19.23 6.85 7.56
CA VAL A 41 17.93 6.23 7.85
C VAL A 41 18.10 4.88 8.55
N ASP A 42 17.35 4.67 9.62
CA ASP A 42 17.29 3.42 10.40
C ASP A 42 16.08 2.56 9.97
N ALA A 43 15.10 3.17 9.32
CA ALA A 43 13.93 2.52 8.73
C ALA A 43 13.39 3.37 7.59
N VAL A 44 12.67 2.75 6.66
CA VAL A 44 12.12 3.40 5.47
C VAL A 44 10.62 3.17 5.40
N ILE A 45 9.89 4.21 5.00
CA ILE A 45 8.48 4.11 4.58
C ILE A 45 8.43 4.35 3.08
N VAL A 46 7.91 3.37 2.33
CA VAL A 46 7.67 3.47 0.89
C VAL A 46 6.20 3.81 0.69
N ALA A 47 5.93 5.05 0.28
CA ALA A 47 4.59 5.60 0.05
C ALA A 47 4.47 6.22 -1.36
N SER A 48 5.18 5.69 -2.30
CA SER A 48 5.21 6.09 -3.71
C SER A 48 4.01 5.53 -4.50
N PRO A 49 3.83 5.85 -5.79
CA PRO A 49 2.82 5.21 -6.61
C PRO A 49 2.98 3.69 -6.69
N ASN A 50 1.87 2.93 -6.67
CA ASN A 50 1.86 1.48 -6.52
C ASN A 50 2.82 0.73 -7.48
N HIS A 51 2.90 1.18 -8.75
CA HIS A 51 3.75 0.54 -9.77
C HIS A 51 5.25 0.71 -9.51
N THR A 52 5.65 1.63 -8.65
CA THR A 52 7.05 1.86 -8.30
C THR A 52 7.51 1.02 -7.12
N HIS A 53 6.57 0.45 -6.34
CA HIS A 53 6.88 -0.28 -5.12
C HIS A 53 7.86 -1.44 -5.36
N LYS A 54 7.66 -2.21 -6.44
CA LYS A 54 8.53 -3.37 -6.73
C LYS A 54 9.99 -2.97 -6.87
N ALA A 55 10.28 -1.97 -7.70
CA ALA A 55 11.66 -1.52 -7.94
C ALA A 55 12.30 -0.94 -6.66
N ILE A 56 11.57 -0.11 -5.93
CA ILE A 56 12.05 0.47 -4.67
C ILE A 56 12.28 -0.62 -3.62
N LEU A 57 11.36 -1.59 -3.53
CA LEU A 57 11.51 -2.70 -2.58
C LEU A 57 12.69 -3.60 -2.91
N ASP A 58 13.00 -3.85 -4.20
CA ASP A 58 14.19 -4.62 -4.58
C ASP A 58 15.45 -3.97 -4.02
N ASP A 59 15.58 -2.65 -4.15
CA ASP A 59 16.74 -1.91 -3.64
C ASP A 59 16.77 -1.88 -2.10
N VAL A 60 15.61 -1.66 -1.45
CA VAL A 60 15.54 -1.67 0.02
C VAL A 60 15.83 -3.06 0.58
N LEU A 61 15.30 -4.12 -0.04
CA LEU A 61 15.51 -5.50 0.41
C LEU A 61 16.96 -5.97 0.22
N ALA A 62 17.71 -5.36 -0.70
CA ALA A 62 19.15 -5.60 -0.83
C ALA A 62 19.95 -5.01 0.35
N THR A 63 19.35 -4.12 1.14
CA THR A 63 19.92 -3.59 2.38
C THR A 63 19.39 -4.35 3.60
N ASN A 64 19.86 -4.00 4.79
CA ASN A 64 19.28 -4.51 6.05
C ASN A 64 18.43 -3.47 6.78
N VAL A 65 17.91 -2.47 6.06
CA VAL A 65 17.06 -1.39 6.62
C VAL A 65 15.62 -1.89 6.72
N PRO A 66 14.96 -1.83 7.89
CA PRO A 66 13.54 -2.15 8.02
C PRO A 66 12.67 -1.31 7.10
N VAL A 67 11.62 -1.89 6.55
CA VAL A 67 10.72 -1.19 5.62
C VAL A 67 9.25 -1.41 5.96
N LEU A 68 8.49 -0.32 5.94
CA LEU A 68 7.05 -0.32 5.80
C LEU A 68 6.71 0.13 4.38
N VAL A 69 6.05 -0.71 3.61
CA VAL A 69 5.55 -0.34 2.29
C VAL A 69 4.04 -0.13 2.34
N GLU A 70 3.58 0.96 1.74
CA GLU A 70 2.15 1.20 1.58
C GLU A 70 1.48 0.10 0.74
N LYS A 71 0.20 -0.06 0.98
CA LYS A 71 -0.61 -0.99 0.20
C LYS A 71 -0.98 -0.41 -1.19
N PRO A 72 -1.17 -1.26 -2.20
CA PRO A 72 -0.83 -2.69 -2.23
C PRO A 72 0.69 -2.88 -2.25
N MET A 73 1.18 -3.99 -1.75
CA MET A 73 2.63 -4.25 -1.71
C MET A 73 3.28 -4.14 -3.10
N CYS A 74 2.65 -4.74 -4.10
CA CYS A 74 2.97 -4.59 -5.53
C CYS A 74 1.68 -4.66 -6.35
N THR A 75 1.77 -4.41 -7.65
CA THR A 75 0.62 -4.41 -8.57
C THR A 75 0.34 -5.77 -9.20
N THR A 76 1.28 -6.71 -9.14
CA THR A 76 1.14 -8.08 -9.67
C THR A 76 1.37 -9.14 -8.60
N VAL A 77 0.82 -10.33 -8.82
CA VAL A 77 1.02 -11.49 -7.91
C VAL A 77 2.48 -11.97 -7.97
N GLU A 78 3.06 -11.95 -9.14
CA GLU A 78 4.44 -12.37 -9.40
C GLU A 78 5.42 -11.50 -8.60
N ASP A 79 5.26 -10.18 -8.67
CA ASP A 79 6.08 -9.23 -7.90
C ASP A 79 5.89 -9.42 -6.40
N CYS A 80 4.65 -9.59 -5.95
CA CYS A 80 4.36 -9.87 -4.53
C CYS A 80 5.09 -11.14 -4.05
N LYS A 81 5.07 -12.21 -4.83
CA LYS A 81 5.79 -13.46 -4.51
C LYS A 81 7.29 -13.22 -4.44
N ALA A 82 7.87 -12.50 -5.39
CA ALA A 82 9.29 -12.18 -5.41
C ALA A 82 9.71 -11.39 -4.16
N ILE A 83 8.94 -10.38 -3.77
CA ILE A 83 9.18 -9.60 -2.56
C ILE A 83 9.07 -10.46 -1.29
N VAL A 84 8.07 -11.34 -1.21
CA VAL A 84 7.91 -12.25 -0.07
C VAL A 84 9.12 -13.19 0.05
N GLU A 85 9.59 -13.78 -1.05
CA GLU A 85 10.77 -14.64 -1.02
C GLU A 85 12.02 -13.86 -0.60
N ALA A 86 12.28 -12.70 -1.19
CA ALA A 86 13.42 -11.86 -0.83
C ALA A 86 13.37 -11.42 0.64
N SER A 87 12.17 -11.18 1.18
CA SER A 87 12.01 -10.78 2.59
C SER A 87 12.37 -11.86 3.59
N LYS A 88 12.29 -13.15 3.21
CA LYS A 88 12.65 -14.27 4.10
C LYS A 88 14.17 -14.40 4.34
N GLU A 89 14.95 -13.92 3.39
CA GLU A 89 16.41 -14.00 3.45
C GLU A 89 17.05 -12.94 4.35
N ARG A 90 16.24 -11.99 4.83
CA ARG A 90 16.74 -10.86 5.62
C ARG A 90 16.27 -10.91 7.07
N LYS A 91 17.08 -10.27 7.95
CA LYS A 91 16.73 -10.12 9.38
C LYS A 91 15.82 -8.91 9.65
N ALA A 92 15.90 -7.88 8.81
CA ALA A 92 15.14 -6.66 8.97
C ALA A 92 13.66 -6.88 8.62
N VAL A 93 12.79 -6.21 9.35
CA VAL A 93 11.33 -6.29 9.16
C VAL A 93 10.94 -5.74 7.80
N THR A 94 10.05 -6.46 7.10
CA THR A 94 9.31 -5.97 5.94
C THR A 94 7.83 -5.99 6.29
N TRP A 95 7.20 -4.83 6.32
CA TRP A 95 5.81 -4.67 6.75
C TRP A 95 4.97 -4.01 5.65
N VAL A 96 3.79 -4.54 5.40
CA VAL A 96 2.82 -3.95 4.46
C VAL A 96 1.81 -3.11 5.24
N GLY A 97 1.55 -1.90 4.76
CA GLY A 97 0.67 -0.91 5.36
C GLY A 97 -0.83 -1.24 5.24
N LEU A 98 -1.24 -2.41 5.74
CA LEU A 98 -2.65 -2.82 5.78
C LEU A 98 -3.32 -2.21 7.02
N GLU A 99 -3.47 -0.89 7.01
CA GLU A 99 -3.88 -0.07 8.16
C GLU A 99 -5.28 -0.40 8.71
N TYR A 100 -6.15 -1.02 7.90
CA TYR A 100 -7.50 -1.39 8.36
C TYR A 100 -7.48 -2.32 9.57
N ARG A 101 -6.45 -3.17 9.72
CA ARG A 101 -6.27 -4.02 10.90
C ARG A 101 -6.21 -3.24 12.20
N TYR A 102 -5.74 -2.00 12.13
CA TYR A 102 -5.44 -1.14 13.28
C TYR A 102 -6.50 -0.05 13.51
N MET A 103 -7.52 0.03 12.65
CA MET A 103 -8.63 0.94 12.88
C MET A 103 -9.37 0.52 14.16
N PRO A 104 -9.69 1.45 15.09
CA PRO A 104 -10.26 1.10 16.39
C PRO A 104 -11.48 0.18 16.32
N THR A 105 -12.38 0.43 15.37
CA THR A 105 -13.58 -0.41 15.17
C THR A 105 -13.26 -1.82 14.70
N ILE A 106 -12.28 -1.96 13.81
CA ILE A 106 -11.83 -3.27 13.30
C ILE A 106 -11.04 -4.01 14.37
N ALA A 107 -10.15 -3.34 15.07
CA ALA A 107 -9.42 -3.94 16.19
C ALA A 107 -10.37 -4.46 17.27
N ALA A 108 -11.42 -3.70 17.62
CA ALA A 108 -12.44 -4.13 18.55
C ALA A 108 -13.23 -5.34 18.01
N LEU A 109 -13.59 -5.35 16.72
CA LEU A 109 -14.23 -6.51 16.08
C LEU A 109 -13.35 -7.77 16.20
N LEU A 110 -12.08 -7.68 15.84
CA LEU A 110 -11.15 -8.80 15.89
C LEU A 110 -10.98 -9.32 17.32
N GLN A 111 -10.88 -8.44 18.32
CA GLN A 111 -10.85 -8.82 19.74
C GLN A 111 -12.12 -9.58 20.18
N GLN A 112 -13.30 -9.18 19.72
CA GLN A 112 -14.54 -9.88 20.02
C GLN A 112 -14.61 -11.27 19.35
N LEU A 113 -14.11 -11.37 18.11
CA LEU A 113 -14.00 -12.67 17.43
C LEU A 113 -13.05 -13.60 18.17
N ASP A 114 -11.89 -13.12 18.58
CA ASP A 114 -10.89 -13.89 19.34
C ASP A 114 -11.42 -14.31 20.72
N ALA A 115 -12.23 -13.46 21.34
CA ALA A 115 -12.92 -13.78 22.61
C ALA A 115 -14.08 -14.77 22.44
N GLY A 116 -14.39 -15.21 21.22
CA GLY A 116 -15.44 -16.18 20.94
C GLY A 116 -16.86 -15.62 21.00
N ALA A 117 -17.06 -14.30 20.89
CA ALA A 117 -18.37 -13.65 21.01
C ALA A 117 -19.42 -14.18 20.02
N VAL A 118 -18.99 -14.69 18.86
CA VAL A 118 -19.87 -15.30 17.84
C VAL A 118 -19.72 -16.82 17.75
N GLY A 119 -18.97 -17.43 18.67
CA GLY A 119 -18.61 -18.84 18.59
C GLY A 119 -17.75 -19.12 17.35
N ASN A 120 -17.99 -20.26 16.71
CA ASN A 120 -17.28 -20.59 15.47
C ASN A 120 -17.75 -19.70 14.33
N LEU A 121 -16.87 -18.88 13.78
CA LEU A 121 -17.18 -18.03 12.64
C LEU A 121 -17.56 -18.89 11.41
N ARG A 122 -18.78 -18.71 10.90
CA ARG A 122 -19.32 -19.46 9.77
C ARG A 122 -19.49 -18.63 8.51
N MET A 123 -19.70 -17.34 8.67
CA MET A 123 -19.92 -16.41 7.57
C MET A 123 -19.30 -15.07 7.93
N PHE A 124 -18.65 -14.46 6.98
CA PHE A 124 -18.12 -13.09 7.09
C PHE A 124 -18.49 -12.33 5.83
N SER A 125 -19.18 -11.20 5.97
CA SER A 125 -19.59 -10.36 4.84
C SER A 125 -19.04 -8.96 5.01
N VAL A 126 -18.46 -8.44 3.95
CA VAL A 126 -18.02 -7.04 3.88
C VAL A 126 -18.78 -6.35 2.76
N ARG A 127 -19.36 -5.20 3.07
CA ARG A 127 -20.01 -4.33 2.08
C ARG A 127 -19.46 -2.92 2.23
N GLU A 128 -18.95 -2.37 1.16
CA GLU A 128 -18.49 -1.00 1.12
C GLU A 128 -19.24 -0.21 0.04
N HIS A 129 -19.69 0.99 0.42
CA HIS A 129 -20.20 2.00 -0.48
C HIS A 129 -19.32 3.24 -0.33
N ARG A 130 -18.72 3.70 -1.41
CA ARG A 130 -17.80 4.85 -1.36
C ARG A 130 -17.89 5.71 -2.61
N PHE A 131 -17.39 6.91 -2.50
CA PHE A 131 -17.16 7.76 -3.65
C PHE A 131 -16.08 7.19 -4.58
N PRO A 132 -16.10 7.54 -5.88
CA PRO A 132 -15.00 7.27 -6.79
C PRO A 132 -13.67 7.74 -6.22
N PHE A 133 -12.58 7.07 -6.61
CA PHE A 133 -11.25 7.47 -6.19
C PHE A 133 -10.92 8.87 -6.68
N LEU A 134 -10.38 9.69 -5.77
CA LEU A 134 -9.86 11.00 -6.12
C LEU A 134 -8.65 10.84 -7.06
N VAL A 135 -8.48 11.83 -7.94
CA VAL A 135 -7.31 11.93 -8.81
C VAL A 135 -6.08 12.19 -7.95
N LYS A 136 -5.00 11.49 -8.23
CA LYS A 136 -3.69 11.69 -7.60
C LYS A 136 -2.74 12.43 -8.54
N VAL A 137 -1.60 12.87 -8.03
CA VAL A 137 -0.59 13.59 -8.80
C VAL A 137 -0.26 12.84 -10.09
N GLY A 138 -0.28 13.55 -11.23
CA GLY A 138 -0.02 12.95 -12.52
C GLY A 138 -1.02 11.87 -12.96
N ASN A 139 -2.21 11.83 -12.37
CA ASN A 139 -3.29 10.90 -12.73
C ASN A 139 -2.90 9.41 -12.67
N TRP A 140 -1.79 9.05 -12.02
CA TRP A 140 -1.25 7.70 -12.06
C TRP A 140 -2.25 6.62 -11.63
N ASN A 141 -3.15 6.96 -10.71
CA ASN A 141 -4.13 6.03 -10.15
C ASN A 141 -5.35 5.79 -11.06
N ARG A 142 -5.39 6.42 -12.24
CA ARG A 142 -6.45 6.18 -13.22
C ARG A 142 -6.19 4.96 -14.12
N PHE A 143 -4.98 4.45 -14.13
CA PHE A 143 -4.60 3.35 -15.01
C PHE A 143 -4.35 2.07 -14.24
N SER A 144 -5.00 0.97 -14.68
CA SER A 144 -4.83 -0.36 -14.05
C SER A 144 -3.39 -0.86 -14.12
N ARG A 145 -2.61 -0.46 -15.14
CA ARG A 145 -1.17 -0.74 -15.23
C ARG A 145 -0.37 -0.17 -14.06
N ASN A 146 -0.83 0.93 -13.48
CA ASN A 146 -0.17 1.61 -12.37
C ASN A 146 -0.69 1.16 -11.00
N THR A 147 -1.94 0.72 -10.93
CA THR A 147 -2.61 0.39 -9.66
C THR A 147 -2.76 -1.11 -9.41
N GLY A 148 -2.74 -1.92 -10.45
CA GLY A 148 -3.16 -3.32 -10.42
C GLY A 148 -4.69 -3.47 -10.50
N GLY A 149 -5.43 -2.36 -10.70
CA GLY A 149 -6.89 -2.31 -10.70
C GLY A 149 -7.49 -2.20 -9.29
N THR A 150 -8.79 -1.92 -9.23
CA THR A 150 -9.52 -1.67 -7.97
C THR A 150 -9.44 -2.85 -6.98
N LEU A 151 -9.46 -4.09 -7.49
CA LEU A 151 -9.35 -5.27 -6.63
C LEU A 151 -8.00 -5.36 -5.91
N VAL A 152 -6.92 -4.92 -6.55
CA VAL A 152 -5.59 -4.86 -5.95
C VAL A 152 -5.45 -3.63 -5.07
N GLU A 153 -5.75 -2.45 -5.62
CA GLU A 153 -5.50 -1.19 -4.93
C GLU A 153 -6.36 -1.01 -3.67
N LYS A 154 -7.63 -1.40 -3.75
CA LYS A 154 -8.58 -1.18 -2.64
C LYS A 154 -8.97 -2.44 -1.90
N CYS A 155 -9.34 -3.49 -2.64
CA CYS A 155 -9.90 -4.68 -2.01
C CYS A 155 -8.86 -5.54 -1.29
N CYS A 156 -7.57 -5.24 -1.44
CA CYS A 156 -6.51 -5.86 -0.63
C CYS A 156 -6.81 -5.77 0.88
N HIS A 157 -7.34 -4.64 1.37
CA HIS A 157 -7.75 -4.49 2.75
C HIS A 157 -8.85 -5.48 3.16
N PHE A 158 -9.85 -5.70 2.32
CA PHE A 158 -10.97 -6.59 2.63
C PHE A 158 -10.56 -8.04 2.58
N PHE A 159 -9.78 -8.43 1.59
CA PHE A 159 -9.24 -9.79 1.50
C PHE A 159 -8.33 -10.10 2.69
N ASP A 160 -7.53 -9.12 3.09
CA ASP A 160 -6.69 -9.22 4.27
C ASP A 160 -7.51 -9.42 5.55
N LEU A 161 -8.52 -8.58 5.79
CA LEU A 161 -9.38 -8.66 6.96
C LEU A 161 -10.18 -9.96 7.01
N MET A 162 -10.68 -10.44 5.85
CA MET A 162 -11.39 -11.71 5.78
C MET A 162 -10.47 -12.87 6.14
N ASN A 163 -9.27 -12.92 5.59
CA ASN A 163 -8.29 -13.96 5.89
C ASN A 163 -7.87 -13.92 7.36
N LEU A 164 -7.67 -12.73 7.92
CA LEU A 164 -7.31 -12.53 9.31
C LEU A 164 -8.43 -12.98 10.27
N ALA A 165 -9.67 -12.54 10.03
CA ALA A 165 -10.82 -12.85 10.87
C ALA A 165 -11.18 -14.34 10.83
N VAL A 166 -11.05 -14.99 9.66
CA VAL A 166 -11.38 -16.42 9.48
C VAL A 166 -10.20 -17.31 9.91
N GLY A 167 -8.97 -16.82 9.93
CA GLY A 167 -7.77 -17.59 10.20
C GLY A 167 -7.45 -18.64 9.12
N ALA A 168 -7.96 -18.46 7.90
CA ALA A 168 -7.81 -19.42 6.80
C ALA A 168 -7.65 -18.72 5.45
N ARG A 169 -7.21 -19.49 4.44
CA ARG A 169 -7.11 -19.02 3.05
C ARG A 169 -8.32 -19.46 2.23
N PRO A 170 -8.77 -18.67 1.25
CA PRO A 170 -9.86 -19.07 0.36
C PRO A 170 -9.43 -20.26 -0.50
N VAL A 171 -10.32 -21.23 -0.63
CA VAL A 171 -10.14 -22.43 -1.48
C VAL A 171 -10.93 -22.36 -2.78
N ARG A 172 -11.91 -21.46 -2.83
CA ARG A 172 -12.72 -21.20 -4.02
C ARG A 172 -13.14 -19.74 -4.05
N VAL A 173 -13.01 -19.11 -5.20
CA VAL A 173 -13.44 -17.74 -5.44
C VAL A 173 -14.41 -17.71 -6.62
N MET A 174 -15.50 -16.96 -6.45
CA MET A 174 -16.43 -16.62 -7.55
C MET A 174 -16.58 -15.10 -7.52
N ALA A 175 -16.57 -14.49 -8.70
CA ALA A 175 -16.69 -13.04 -8.82
C ALA A 175 -17.67 -12.67 -9.93
N SER A 176 -18.38 -11.58 -9.73
CA SER A 176 -19.20 -10.91 -10.74
C SER A 176 -19.04 -9.41 -10.54
N GLY A 177 -18.98 -8.64 -11.60
CA GLY A 177 -18.81 -7.20 -11.52
C GLY A 177 -19.13 -6.51 -12.83
N GLY A 178 -19.24 -5.18 -12.77
CA GLY A 178 -19.47 -4.30 -13.92
C GLY A 178 -18.97 -2.91 -13.62
N GLN A 179 -18.90 -2.09 -14.66
CA GLN A 179 -18.58 -0.67 -14.60
C GLN A 179 -19.69 0.08 -15.35
N ASP A 180 -20.66 0.58 -14.59
CA ASP A 180 -21.89 1.11 -15.19
C ASP A 180 -21.99 2.64 -15.17
N VAL A 181 -21.25 3.32 -14.29
CA VAL A 181 -21.37 4.76 -14.09
C VAL A 181 -20.04 5.49 -14.03
N ASN A 182 -19.15 5.09 -13.11
CA ASN A 182 -17.92 5.84 -12.84
C ASN A 182 -16.82 5.53 -13.85
N HIS A 183 -16.07 6.55 -14.25
CA HIS A 183 -14.88 6.45 -15.09
C HIS A 183 -15.12 5.89 -16.51
N LEU A 184 -16.37 5.94 -17.03
CA LEU A 184 -16.70 5.39 -18.33
C LEU A 184 -16.09 6.19 -19.49
N ASP A 185 -16.01 7.50 -19.34
CA ASP A 185 -15.61 8.46 -20.39
C ASP A 185 -14.42 9.34 -19.96
N GLU A 186 -13.61 8.86 -19.04
CA GLU A 186 -12.43 9.60 -18.59
C GLU A 186 -11.23 9.35 -19.52
N TRP A 187 -10.57 10.44 -19.88
CA TRP A 187 -9.38 10.45 -20.70
C TRP A 187 -8.27 11.22 -20.00
N TYR A 188 -7.09 10.64 -19.95
CA TYR A 188 -5.90 11.23 -19.36
C TYR A 188 -4.73 11.05 -20.30
N GLU A 189 -4.06 12.16 -20.65
CA GLU A 189 -2.89 12.14 -21.56
C GLU A 189 -3.15 11.43 -22.90
N GLY A 190 -4.38 11.51 -23.42
CA GLY A 190 -4.76 10.87 -24.67
C GLY A 190 -5.13 9.38 -24.58
N GLU A 191 -5.13 8.82 -23.37
CA GLU A 191 -5.55 7.44 -23.11
C GLU A 191 -6.85 7.41 -22.29
N ARG A 192 -7.66 6.41 -22.54
CA ARG A 192 -8.85 6.10 -21.72
C ARG A 192 -8.41 5.37 -20.44
N SER A 193 -8.96 5.79 -19.32
CA SER A 193 -8.67 5.17 -18.00
C SER A 193 -9.23 3.76 -17.87
#